data_9e15af14c254fa653ec9c81e886eb30e
#
_entry.id   9e15af14c254fa653ec9c81e886eb30e
#
_cell.length_a   1.000
_cell.length_b   1.000
_cell.length_c   1.000
_cell.angle_alpha   90.00
_cell.angle_beta   90.00
_cell.angle_gamma   90.00
#
_symmetry.space_group_name_H-M   'P 1'
#
loop_
_entity.id
_entity.type
_entity.pdbx_description
1 polymer ?
#
loop_
_entity_poly.entity_id
_entity_poly.type
_entity_poly.pdbx_seq_one_letter_code
_entity_poly.pdbx_strand_id
1 'polypeptide(L)'
;EVLLARGPADALALNRRYHDAATHARYAPQGDMARELYEAMETARCEAMGARDMPGTAGNIDVKIKHEALRRGYDQAKQASDVPLSVAAGYMVRHMATGRPLPAGAENAMELWRGFIEDQAGGTLEGIDGSLADQADFARLARKMISDLGYGDQLGDDPDSQDDEQEDQAEEGSEEEQDPDSTGQDDQDEEEAEGTQRLSQE
;
A
#
# COMPACT_ATOMS: atom_id res chain seq x y z
N GLU A 1 -22.63 -24.20 0.34
CA GLU A 1 -21.36 -24.60 -0.31
C GLU A 1 -20.92 -23.56 -1.38
N VAL A 2 -21.80 -23.12 -2.29
CA VAL A 2 -21.45 -22.15 -3.36
C VAL A 2 -20.93 -20.81 -2.81
N LEU A 3 -21.56 -20.26 -1.78
CA LEU A 3 -21.12 -18.99 -1.15
C LEU A 3 -19.78 -19.12 -0.43
N LEU A 4 -19.48 -20.28 0.15
CA LEU A 4 -18.18 -20.55 0.79
C LEU A 4 -17.03 -20.61 -0.23
N ALA A 5 -17.29 -21.01 -1.46
CA ALA A 5 -16.30 -21.01 -2.53
C ALA A 5 -16.11 -19.61 -3.17
N ARG A 6 -17.18 -18.80 -3.23
CA ARG A 6 -17.13 -17.45 -3.84
C ARG A 6 -16.32 -16.46 -3.02
N GLY A 7 -16.43 -16.47 -1.70
CA GLY A 7 -15.71 -15.55 -0.84
C GLY A 7 -14.18 -15.55 -1.05
N PRO A 8 -13.50 -16.72 -0.98
CA PRO A 8 -12.08 -16.80 -1.28
C PRO A 8 -11.72 -16.42 -2.73
N ALA A 9 -12.57 -16.80 -3.71
CA ALA A 9 -12.35 -16.46 -5.11
C ALA A 9 -12.45 -14.94 -5.34
N ASP A 10 -13.46 -14.29 -4.76
CA ASP A 10 -13.62 -12.85 -4.83
C ASP A 10 -12.46 -12.14 -4.12
N ALA A 11 -12.05 -12.60 -2.93
CA ALA A 11 -10.90 -12.04 -2.21
C ALA A 11 -9.62 -12.09 -3.06
N LEU A 12 -9.35 -13.21 -3.74
CA LEU A 12 -8.22 -13.35 -4.63
C LEU A 12 -8.33 -12.41 -5.85
N ALA A 13 -9.51 -12.28 -6.44
CA ALA A 13 -9.76 -11.40 -7.58
C ALA A 13 -9.58 -9.93 -7.18
N LEU A 14 -10.06 -9.53 -5.99
CA LEU A 14 -9.90 -8.19 -5.44
C LEU A 14 -8.44 -7.88 -5.13
N ASN A 15 -7.71 -8.83 -4.55
CA ASN A 15 -6.28 -8.67 -4.35
C ASN A 15 -5.56 -8.43 -5.70
N ARG A 16 -5.83 -9.24 -6.73
CA ARG A 16 -5.23 -9.05 -8.06
C ARG A 16 -5.59 -7.72 -8.72
N ARG A 17 -6.74 -7.16 -8.40
CA ARG A 17 -7.22 -5.89 -8.97
C ARG A 17 -6.63 -4.65 -8.29
N TYR A 18 -6.51 -4.68 -6.98
CA TYR A 18 -6.20 -3.49 -6.17
C TYR A 18 -4.83 -3.52 -5.49
N HIS A 19 -4.13 -4.65 -5.56
CA HIS A 19 -2.82 -4.81 -4.95
C HIS A 19 -1.71 -4.75 -6.00
N ASP A 20 -0.78 -3.82 -5.80
CA ASP A 20 0.48 -3.75 -6.53
C ASP A 20 1.62 -4.32 -5.66
N ALA A 21 2.26 -5.37 -6.15
CA ALA A 21 3.27 -6.10 -5.40
C ALA A 21 4.56 -5.28 -5.19
N ALA A 22 4.90 -4.39 -6.12
CA ALA A 22 6.09 -3.56 -6.01
C ALA A 22 5.91 -2.49 -4.93
N THR A 23 4.79 -1.78 -4.95
CA THR A 23 4.41 -0.82 -3.90
C THR A 23 4.33 -1.52 -2.54
N HIS A 24 3.71 -2.70 -2.48
CA HIS A 24 3.60 -3.46 -1.24
C HIS A 24 4.98 -3.81 -0.67
N ALA A 25 5.88 -4.33 -1.50
CA ALA A 25 7.24 -4.71 -1.09
C ALA A 25 8.07 -3.50 -0.63
N ARG A 26 7.90 -2.33 -1.28
CA ARG A 26 8.60 -1.10 -0.93
C ARG A 26 8.31 -0.67 0.51
N TYR A 27 7.06 -0.76 0.95
CA TYR A 27 6.62 -0.32 2.28
C TYR A 27 6.57 -1.44 3.32
N ALA A 28 6.89 -2.69 2.95
CA ALA A 28 6.78 -3.84 3.84
C ALA A 28 7.70 -3.71 5.07
N PRO A 29 7.18 -3.90 6.29
CA PRO A 29 7.99 -3.91 7.51
C PRO A 29 8.99 -5.07 7.55
N GLN A 30 10.06 -4.90 8.35
CA GLN A 30 11.09 -5.93 8.51
C GLN A 30 10.73 -6.97 9.57
N GLY A 31 10.13 -6.56 10.70
CA GLY A 31 9.78 -7.46 11.79
C GLY A 31 8.48 -8.23 11.57
N ASP A 32 8.39 -9.40 12.18
CA ASP A 32 7.30 -10.36 11.92
C ASP A 32 5.92 -9.82 12.32
N MET A 33 5.77 -9.24 13.52
CA MET A 33 4.49 -8.71 13.98
C MET A 33 4.04 -7.50 13.14
N ALA A 34 4.97 -6.59 12.83
CA ALA A 34 4.67 -5.45 11.98
C ALA A 34 4.25 -5.90 10.58
N ARG A 35 4.88 -6.96 10.05
CA ARG A 35 4.51 -7.54 8.75
C ARG A 35 3.13 -8.18 8.79
N GLU A 36 2.80 -8.94 9.83
CA GLU A 36 1.46 -9.52 9.98
C GLU A 36 0.36 -8.45 10.03
N LEU A 37 0.60 -7.35 10.76
CA LEU A 37 -0.30 -6.20 10.80
C LEU A 37 -0.45 -5.56 9.41
N TYR A 38 0.66 -5.34 8.72
CA TYR A 38 0.68 -4.73 7.39
C TYR A 38 -0.09 -5.55 6.36
N GLU A 39 0.14 -6.87 6.31
CA GLU A 39 -0.57 -7.81 5.43
C GLU A 39 -2.08 -7.86 5.70
N ALA A 40 -2.45 -7.89 6.98
CA ALA A 40 -3.86 -7.92 7.37
C ALA A 40 -4.59 -6.63 6.97
N MET A 41 -3.97 -5.48 7.13
CA MET A 41 -4.53 -4.18 6.75
C MET A 41 -4.62 -4.03 5.23
N GLU A 42 -3.61 -4.45 4.47
CA GLU A 42 -3.65 -4.42 3.00
C GLU A 42 -4.72 -5.36 2.44
N THR A 43 -4.88 -6.54 3.01
CA THR A 43 -5.98 -7.45 2.66
C THR A 43 -7.34 -6.76 2.89
N ALA A 44 -7.51 -6.12 4.04
CA ALA A 44 -8.73 -5.40 4.37
C ALA A 44 -8.98 -4.22 3.41
N ARG A 45 -7.94 -3.49 2.99
CA ARG A 45 -8.04 -2.43 1.97
C ARG A 45 -8.57 -2.97 0.65
N CYS A 46 -7.96 -4.02 0.10
CA CYS A 46 -8.39 -4.62 -1.16
C CYS A 46 -9.86 -5.10 -1.10
N GLU A 47 -10.25 -5.74 -0.01
CA GLU A 47 -11.61 -6.20 0.20
C GLU A 47 -12.60 -5.04 0.37
N ALA A 48 -12.19 -3.94 1.03
CA ALA A 48 -13.01 -2.74 1.19
C ALA A 48 -13.21 -2.01 -0.15
N MET A 49 -12.17 -1.87 -0.97
CA MET A 49 -12.27 -1.32 -2.32
C MET A 49 -13.25 -2.14 -3.16
N GLY A 50 -13.17 -3.47 -3.08
CA GLY A 50 -14.12 -4.36 -3.73
C GLY A 50 -15.56 -4.16 -3.26
N ALA A 51 -15.77 -4.00 -1.95
CA ALA A 51 -17.10 -3.79 -1.39
C ALA A 51 -17.73 -2.45 -1.85
N ARG A 52 -16.90 -1.43 -2.10
CA ARG A 52 -17.32 -0.12 -2.61
C ARG A 52 -17.63 -0.15 -4.11
N ASP A 53 -16.72 -0.70 -4.91
CA ASP A 53 -16.80 -0.67 -6.36
C ASP A 53 -17.71 -1.76 -6.93
N MET A 54 -17.81 -2.89 -6.24
CA MET A 54 -18.55 -4.08 -6.65
C MET A 54 -19.40 -4.61 -5.48
N PRO A 55 -20.54 -4.00 -5.14
CA PRO A 55 -21.32 -4.37 -3.95
C PRO A 55 -21.70 -5.84 -3.85
N GLY A 56 -21.78 -6.56 -4.98
CA GLY A 56 -22.04 -8.00 -5.00
C GLY A 56 -20.94 -8.84 -4.33
N THR A 57 -19.70 -8.35 -4.26
CA THR A 57 -18.59 -9.04 -3.60
C THR A 57 -18.65 -8.92 -2.08
N ALA A 58 -19.21 -7.84 -1.56
CA ALA A 58 -19.26 -7.55 -0.14
C ALA A 58 -19.86 -8.69 0.71
N GLY A 59 -21.01 -9.21 0.26
CA GLY A 59 -21.67 -10.33 0.94
C GLY A 59 -20.88 -11.63 0.88
N ASN A 60 -20.19 -11.90 -0.23
CA ASN A 60 -19.33 -13.10 -0.35
C ASN A 60 -18.12 -13.02 0.58
N ILE A 61 -17.53 -11.83 0.72
CA ILE A 61 -16.44 -11.57 1.66
C ILE A 61 -16.94 -11.70 3.10
N ASP A 62 -18.13 -11.20 3.44
CA ASP A 62 -18.71 -11.35 4.78
C ASP A 62 -18.89 -12.85 5.14
N VAL A 63 -19.33 -13.68 4.18
CA VAL A 63 -19.43 -15.14 4.37
C VAL A 63 -18.05 -15.77 4.60
N LYS A 64 -17.02 -15.38 3.84
CA LYS A 64 -15.62 -15.80 4.04
C LYS A 64 -15.15 -15.47 5.45
N ILE A 65 -15.28 -14.21 5.86
CA ILE A 65 -14.87 -13.72 7.19
C ILE A 65 -15.59 -14.49 8.30
N LYS A 66 -16.91 -14.66 8.17
CA LYS A 66 -17.70 -15.44 9.13
C LYS A 66 -17.17 -16.86 9.30
N HIS A 67 -16.94 -17.55 8.18
CA HIS A 67 -16.45 -18.91 8.20
C HIS A 67 -15.05 -19.03 8.82
N GLU A 68 -14.15 -18.10 8.49
CA GLU A 68 -12.80 -18.06 9.06
C GLU A 68 -12.83 -17.77 10.56
N ALA A 69 -13.61 -16.80 11.00
CA ALA A 69 -13.75 -16.44 12.40
C ALA A 69 -14.30 -17.60 13.24
N LEU A 70 -15.34 -18.29 12.75
CA LEU A 70 -15.90 -19.47 13.42
C LEU A 70 -14.91 -20.63 13.47
N ARG A 71 -14.19 -20.89 12.36
CA ARG A 71 -13.18 -21.97 12.31
C ARG A 71 -12.03 -21.73 13.28
N ARG A 72 -11.69 -20.47 13.55
CA ARG A 72 -10.65 -20.07 14.50
C ARG A 72 -11.16 -19.92 15.92
N GLY A 73 -12.47 -20.05 16.16
CA GLY A 73 -13.08 -19.95 17.48
C GLY A 73 -13.20 -18.51 18.01
N TYR A 74 -13.14 -17.52 17.14
CA TYR A 74 -13.19 -16.11 17.56
C TYR A 74 -14.56 -15.72 18.15
N ASP A 75 -15.62 -16.43 17.81
CA ASP A 75 -16.94 -16.28 18.43
C ASP A 75 -16.97 -16.69 19.90
N GLN A 76 -16.01 -17.50 20.34
CA GLN A 76 -15.86 -17.98 21.72
C GLN A 76 -14.72 -17.26 22.47
N ALA A 77 -13.96 -16.40 21.83
CA ALA A 77 -12.87 -15.64 22.43
C ALA A 77 -13.41 -14.72 23.54
N LYS A 78 -12.70 -14.66 24.67
CA LYS A 78 -13.13 -13.91 25.87
C LYS A 78 -12.19 -12.79 26.23
N GLN A 79 -10.96 -12.83 25.75
CA GLN A 79 -9.93 -11.86 26.03
C GLN A 79 -9.10 -11.57 24.78
N ALA A 80 -8.44 -10.41 24.74
CA ALA A 80 -7.65 -9.99 23.58
C ALA A 80 -6.58 -11.00 23.18
N SER A 81 -5.94 -11.68 24.14
CA SER A 81 -4.91 -12.70 23.85
C SER A 81 -5.44 -13.95 23.11
N ASP A 82 -6.75 -14.13 23.04
CA ASP A 82 -7.36 -15.23 22.29
C ASP A 82 -7.41 -14.95 20.77
N VAL A 83 -7.12 -13.71 20.37
CA VAL A 83 -7.18 -13.22 18.96
C VAL A 83 -5.89 -12.50 18.62
N PRO A 84 -5.21 -12.81 17.50
CA PRO A 84 -4.07 -12.01 17.04
C PRO A 84 -4.46 -10.55 16.81
N LEU A 85 -3.63 -9.61 17.27
CA LEU A 85 -3.84 -8.17 17.06
C LEU A 85 -3.95 -7.84 15.57
N SER A 86 -3.17 -8.51 14.71
CA SER A 86 -3.19 -8.33 13.26
C SER A 86 -4.58 -8.62 12.65
N VAL A 87 -5.25 -9.65 13.15
CA VAL A 87 -6.62 -10.00 12.72
C VAL A 87 -7.62 -8.91 13.15
N ALA A 88 -7.54 -8.46 14.40
CA ALA A 88 -8.42 -7.41 14.91
C ALA A 88 -8.19 -6.07 14.18
N ALA A 89 -6.94 -5.71 13.90
CA ALA A 89 -6.58 -4.53 13.12
C ALA A 89 -7.14 -4.59 11.69
N GLY A 90 -7.02 -5.74 11.02
CA GLY A 90 -7.62 -5.93 9.70
C GLY A 90 -9.15 -5.79 9.71
N TYR A 91 -9.82 -6.34 10.71
CA TYR A 91 -11.28 -6.17 10.87
C TYR A 91 -11.66 -4.72 11.17
N MET A 92 -10.87 -4.00 11.97
CA MET A 92 -11.08 -2.58 12.24
C MET A 92 -10.96 -1.75 10.97
N VAL A 93 -9.90 -1.95 10.18
CA VAL A 93 -9.71 -1.27 8.88
C VAL A 93 -10.89 -1.53 7.96
N ARG A 94 -11.32 -2.79 7.81
CA ARG A 94 -12.46 -3.14 6.98
C ARG A 94 -13.75 -2.45 7.46
N HIS A 95 -14.02 -2.46 8.77
CA HIS A 95 -15.19 -1.83 9.36
C HIS A 95 -15.20 -0.32 9.08
N MET A 96 -14.09 0.36 9.35
CA MET A 96 -13.92 1.79 9.11
C MET A 96 -14.05 2.14 7.61
N ALA A 97 -13.40 1.37 6.76
CA ALA A 97 -13.38 1.62 5.32
C ALA A 97 -14.74 1.40 4.63
N THR A 98 -15.57 0.48 5.12
CA THR A 98 -16.83 0.12 4.47
C THR A 98 -18.08 0.65 5.18
N GLY A 99 -17.96 1.01 6.45
CA GLY A 99 -19.11 1.30 7.32
C GLY A 99 -20.04 0.09 7.56
N ARG A 100 -19.64 -1.12 7.13
CA ARG A 100 -20.46 -2.34 7.23
C ARG A 100 -20.24 -3.03 8.57
N PRO A 101 -21.31 -3.61 9.15
CA PRO A 101 -21.15 -4.45 10.33
C PRO A 101 -20.33 -5.70 9.97
N LEU A 102 -19.52 -6.15 10.91
CA LEU A 102 -18.80 -7.41 10.80
C LEU A 102 -19.69 -8.61 11.18
N PRO A 103 -19.44 -9.82 10.63
CA PRO A 103 -20.03 -11.05 11.16
C PRO A 103 -19.66 -11.26 12.63
N ALA A 104 -20.55 -11.88 13.41
CA ALA A 104 -20.48 -11.96 14.87
C ALA A 104 -19.12 -12.40 15.45
N GLY A 105 -18.48 -13.43 14.91
CA GLY A 105 -17.15 -13.87 15.38
C GLY A 105 -16.03 -12.86 15.06
N ALA A 106 -16.10 -12.19 13.90
CA ALA A 106 -15.16 -11.13 13.55
C ALA A 106 -15.40 -9.85 14.34
N GLU A 107 -16.67 -9.52 14.59
CA GLU A 107 -17.04 -8.41 15.46
C GLU A 107 -16.51 -8.63 16.88
N ASN A 108 -16.73 -9.80 17.46
CA ASN A 108 -16.19 -10.15 18.79
C ASN A 108 -14.66 -10.01 18.83
N ALA A 109 -13.96 -10.51 17.82
CA ALA A 109 -12.50 -10.40 17.73
C ALA A 109 -12.02 -8.94 17.68
N MET A 110 -12.71 -8.09 16.91
CA MET A 110 -12.42 -6.66 16.86
C MET A 110 -12.72 -5.96 18.17
N GLU A 111 -13.87 -6.23 18.79
CA GLU A 111 -14.27 -5.60 20.05
C GLU A 111 -13.31 -5.88 21.20
N LEU A 112 -12.71 -7.07 21.27
CA LEU A 112 -11.71 -7.41 22.28
C LEU A 112 -10.46 -6.52 22.23
N TRP A 113 -10.14 -5.99 21.05
CA TRP A 113 -9.00 -5.11 20.84
C TRP A 113 -9.37 -3.64 20.62
N ARG A 114 -10.66 -3.33 20.44
CA ARG A 114 -11.14 -1.98 20.08
C ARG A 114 -10.55 -0.88 20.97
N GLY A 115 -10.69 -1.02 22.28
CA GLY A 115 -10.20 0.00 23.21
C GLY A 115 -8.70 0.24 23.05
N PHE A 116 -7.90 -0.82 22.95
CA PHE A 116 -6.47 -0.68 22.74
C PHE A 116 -6.13 -0.01 21.41
N ILE A 117 -6.77 -0.44 20.30
CA ILE A 117 -6.49 0.12 18.97
C ILE A 117 -6.91 1.59 18.89
N GLU A 118 -8.08 1.95 19.43
CA GLU A 118 -8.56 3.33 19.44
C GLU A 118 -7.71 4.23 20.32
N ASP A 119 -7.27 3.75 21.50
CA ASP A 119 -6.41 4.51 22.41
C ASP A 119 -5.03 4.77 21.80
N GLN A 120 -4.46 3.80 21.07
CA GLN A 120 -3.11 3.93 20.51
C GLN A 120 -3.10 4.59 19.13
N ALA A 121 -4.05 4.25 18.26
CA ALA A 121 -4.02 4.59 16.84
C ALA A 121 -5.30 5.33 16.37
N GLY A 122 -6.16 5.82 17.25
CA GLY A 122 -7.43 6.45 16.90
C GLY A 122 -7.29 7.59 15.90
N GLY A 123 -6.31 8.47 16.10
CA GLY A 123 -6.05 9.57 15.15
C GLY A 123 -5.59 9.11 13.76
N THR A 124 -4.89 7.98 13.69
CA THR A 124 -4.47 7.40 12.41
C THR A 124 -5.62 6.69 11.70
N LEU A 125 -6.54 6.06 12.46
CA LEU A 125 -7.74 5.43 11.89
C LEU A 125 -8.63 6.41 11.12
N GLU A 126 -8.69 7.69 11.52
CA GLU A 126 -9.46 8.73 10.81
C GLU A 126 -8.99 8.95 9.35
N GLY A 127 -7.73 8.63 9.06
CA GLY A 127 -7.13 8.75 7.72
C GLY A 127 -7.47 7.61 6.76
N ILE A 128 -8.08 6.52 7.22
CA ILE A 128 -8.32 5.32 6.40
C ILE A 128 -9.10 5.66 5.13
N ASP A 129 -10.21 6.38 5.26
CA ASP A 129 -11.10 6.65 4.12
C ASP A 129 -10.40 7.42 3.00
N GLY A 130 -9.56 8.39 3.34
CA GLY A 130 -8.82 9.21 2.38
C GLY A 130 -7.67 8.48 1.69
N SER A 131 -7.15 7.39 2.28
CA SER A 131 -5.97 6.67 1.78
C SER A 131 -6.29 5.41 0.96
N LEU A 132 -7.54 4.94 0.95
CA LEU A 132 -7.89 3.64 0.37
C LEU A 132 -7.59 3.52 -1.13
N ALA A 133 -7.80 4.60 -1.90
CA ALA A 133 -7.68 4.59 -3.35
C ALA A 133 -6.23 4.50 -3.84
N ASP A 134 -5.29 5.04 -3.07
CA ASP A 134 -3.85 4.99 -3.36
C ASP A 134 -3.15 4.02 -2.41
N GLN A 135 -2.51 3.00 -2.98
CA GLN A 135 -1.86 1.96 -2.18
C GLN A 135 -0.64 2.48 -1.42
N ALA A 136 0.11 3.44 -1.97
CA ALA A 136 1.27 4.01 -1.29
C ALA A 136 0.82 4.87 -0.10
N ASP A 137 -0.22 5.68 -0.26
CA ASP A 137 -0.80 6.47 0.84
C ASP A 137 -1.34 5.57 1.95
N PHE A 138 -2.03 4.49 1.56
CA PHE A 138 -2.50 3.50 2.54
C PHE A 138 -1.34 2.77 3.23
N ALA A 139 -0.28 2.44 2.51
CA ALA A 139 0.91 1.80 3.08
C ALA A 139 1.60 2.70 4.11
N ARG A 140 1.71 4.01 3.85
CA ARG A 140 2.22 5.00 4.84
C ARG A 140 1.34 5.07 6.07
N LEU A 141 0.02 5.11 5.89
CA LEU A 141 -0.95 5.09 6.98
C LEU A 141 -0.84 3.79 7.79
N ALA A 142 -0.72 2.63 7.13
CA ALA A 142 -0.54 1.34 7.79
C ALA A 142 0.76 1.29 8.62
N ARG A 143 1.88 1.80 8.07
CA ARG A 143 3.15 1.91 8.82
C ARG A 143 3.01 2.81 10.05
N LYS A 144 2.32 3.96 9.90
CA LYS A 144 2.04 4.84 11.04
C LYS A 144 1.19 4.14 12.09
N MET A 145 0.13 3.44 11.69
CA MET A 145 -0.72 2.67 12.61
C MET A 145 0.08 1.58 13.34
N ILE A 146 0.98 0.87 12.65
CA ILE A 146 1.87 -0.12 13.25
C ILE A 146 2.78 0.52 14.32
N SER A 147 3.32 1.70 14.02
CA SER A 147 4.11 2.46 14.99
C SER A 147 3.29 2.87 16.21
N ASP A 148 2.09 3.40 15.99
CA ASP A 148 1.17 3.82 17.05
C ASP A 148 0.77 2.63 17.95
N LEU A 149 0.63 1.44 17.39
CA LEU A 149 0.34 0.19 18.12
C LEU A 149 1.55 -0.36 18.89
N GLY A 150 2.72 0.29 18.83
CA GLY A 150 3.90 -0.06 19.61
C GLY A 150 4.93 -0.93 18.87
N TYR A 151 4.81 -1.09 17.56
CA TYR A 151 5.72 -1.91 16.73
C TYR A 151 6.58 -1.06 15.78
N GLY A 152 6.82 0.20 16.12
CA GLY A 152 7.61 1.11 15.29
C GLY A 152 9.06 0.65 15.07
N ASP A 153 9.67 -0.03 16.05
CA ASP A 153 10.99 -0.64 15.97
C ASP A 153 11.11 -1.77 14.94
N GLN A 154 9.97 -2.33 14.53
CA GLN A 154 9.89 -3.40 13.54
C GLN A 154 9.66 -2.90 12.10
N LEU A 155 9.49 -1.61 11.90
CA LEU A 155 9.17 -1.05 10.58
C LEU A 155 10.37 -1.10 9.62
N GLY A 156 11.62 -1.00 10.12
CA GLY A 156 12.80 -0.78 9.30
C GLY A 156 12.87 0.65 8.75
N ASP A 157 13.70 0.87 7.75
CA ASP A 157 13.93 2.18 7.16
C ASP A 157 12.65 2.78 6.55
N ASP A 158 12.60 4.12 6.52
CA ASP A 158 11.52 4.82 5.83
C ASP A 158 11.79 4.78 4.31
N PRO A 159 10.90 4.13 3.53
CA PRO A 159 11.12 4.01 2.10
C PRO A 159 11.05 5.35 1.34
N ASP A 160 10.44 6.38 1.93
CA ASP A 160 10.33 7.70 1.30
C ASP A 160 11.56 8.59 1.56
N SER A 161 12.35 8.32 2.60
CA SER A 161 13.59 9.06 2.88
C SER A 161 14.67 8.87 1.81
N GLN A 162 14.63 7.80 1.03
CA GLN A 162 15.59 7.54 -0.04
C GLN A 162 15.29 8.31 -1.33
N ASP A 163 14.06 8.74 -1.54
CA ASP A 163 13.69 9.54 -2.72
C ASP A 163 14.15 10.99 -2.54
N ASP A 164 14.07 11.54 -1.33
CA ASP A 164 14.53 12.91 -1.02
C ASP A 164 16.05 13.06 -1.25
N GLU A 165 16.86 12.04 -0.91
CA GLU A 165 18.32 12.06 -1.14
C GLU A 165 18.69 11.97 -2.64
N GLN A 166 17.84 11.43 -3.50
CA GLN A 166 18.07 11.35 -4.95
C GLN A 166 17.64 12.64 -5.66
N GLU A 167 16.63 13.34 -5.19
CA GLU A 167 16.23 14.64 -5.72
C GLU A 167 17.25 15.72 -5.38
N ASP A 168 17.79 15.75 -4.15
CA ASP A 168 18.84 16.69 -3.73
C ASP A 168 20.14 16.51 -4.53
N GLN A 169 20.52 15.27 -4.86
CA GLN A 169 21.70 14.98 -5.70
C GLN A 169 21.49 15.34 -7.18
N ALA A 170 20.25 15.34 -7.67
CA ALA A 170 19.93 15.73 -9.03
C ALA A 170 19.91 17.27 -9.20
N GLU A 171 19.56 18.02 -8.16
CA GLU A 171 19.60 19.48 -8.17
C GLU A 171 21.04 20.02 -8.04
N GLU A 172 21.90 19.42 -7.19
CA GLU A 172 23.31 19.84 -7.09
C GLU A 172 24.12 19.55 -8.36
N GLY A 173 23.75 18.54 -9.16
CA GLY A 173 24.40 18.21 -10.43
C GLY A 173 24.07 19.15 -11.61
N SER A 174 23.10 20.04 -11.49
CA SER A 174 22.65 20.94 -12.57
C SER A 174 23.22 22.36 -12.51
N GLU A 175 23.97 22.73 -11.47
CA GLU A 175 24.52 24.09 -11.29
C GLU A 175 25.99 24.26 -11.74
N GLU A 176 26.71 23.23 -12.19
CA GLU A 176 28.14 23.31 -12.55
C GLU A 176 28.48 23.38 -14.06
N GLU A 177 27.60 23.79 -14.95
CA GLU A 177 27.99 24.07 -16.33
C GLU A 177 27.40 25.38 -16.88
N GLN A 178 27.94 26.50 -16.42
CA GLN A 178 27.94 27.75 -17.20
C GLN A 178 29.13 28.63 -16.81
N ASP A 179 30.23 28.47 -17.51
CA ASP A 179 31.23 29.52 -17.60
C ASP A 179 31.39 29.94 -19.06
N PRO A 180 31.01 31.21 -19.42
CA PRO A 180 31.19 31.72 -20.74
C PRO A 180 32.39 32.69 -20.73
N ASP A 181 33.52 32.28 -21.21
CA ASP A 181 34.44 33.24 -21.87
C ASP A 181 35.57 32.54 -22.62
N SER A 182 35.62 32.71 -23.93
CA SER A 182 36.86 32.92 -24.68
C SER A 182 36.57 33.48 -26.07
N THR A 183 36.72 34.77 -26.17
CA THR A 183 36.92 35.50 -27.41
C THR A 183 38.24 35.11 -28.08
N GLY A 184 38.24 34.96 -29.41
CA GLY A 184 39.44 34.83 -30.24
C GLY A 184 39.14 34.77 -31.72
N GLN A 185 39.13 35.93 -32.35
CA GLN A 185 39.27 36.25 -33.76
C GLN A 185 40.31 35.38 -34.50
N ASP A 186 40.14 34.96 -35.76
CA ASP A 186 40.40 35.70 -37.00
C ASP A 186 40.64 34.75 -38.19
N ASP A 187 40.19 35.25 -39.35
CA ASP A 187 40.66 35.15 -40.72
C ASP A 187 40.65 33.87 -41.58
N GLN A 188 39.87 33.99 -42.66
CA GLN A 188 40.14 33.82 -44.12
C GLN A 188 40.74 32.46 -44.58
N ASP A 189 40.18 31.81 -45.52
CA ASP A 189 40.11 32.01 -46.95
C ASP A 189 39.43 30.85 -47.70
N GLU A 190 38.67 31.21 -48.71
CA GLU A 190 38.33 30.65 -49.99
C GLU A 190 38.88 29.27 -50.43
N GLU A 191 38.09 28.43 -51.01
CA GLU A 191 37.92 28.14 -52.42
C GLU A 191 37.13 26.85 -52.68
N GLU A 192 36.13 27.01 -53.50
CA GLU A 192 35.62 26.24 -54.63
C GLU A 192 36.05 24.78 -54.84
N ALA A 193 35.11 23.92 -55.09
CA ALA A 193 34.78 23.34 -56.36
C ALA A 193 33.96 22.03 -56.22
N GLU A 194 32.82 22.08 -56.85
CA GLU A 194 32.23 21.19 -57.83
C GLU A 194 32.52 19.69 -57.81
N GLY A 195 31.42 18.97 -57.92
CA GLY A 195 31.48 17.84 -58.81
C GLY A 195 30.67 16.59 -58.42
N THR A 196 29.45 16.61 -58.86
CA THR A 196 28.82 15.60 -59.71
C THR A 196 28.56 14.17 -59.21
N GLN A 197 27.27 13.91 -59.05
CA GLN A 197 26.42 12.83 -59.65
C GLN A 197 26.95 11.39 -59.74
N ARG A 198 26.18 10.47 -59.29
CA ARG A 198 25.22 9.55 -59.98
C ARG A 198 25.15 8.22 -59.20
N LEU A 199 23.96 7.84 -58.87
CA LEU A 199 23.08 6.86 -59.47
C LEU A 199 23.55 5.39 -59.46
N SER A 200 22.71 4.60 -58.91
CA SER A 200 22.01 3.39 -59.33
C SER A 200 22.33 2.13 -58.53
N GLN A 201 21.26 1.59 -57.99
CA GLN A 201 20.64 0.31 -58.25
C GLN A 201 21.55 -0.93 -58.14
N GLU A 202 21.30 -1.78 -57.25
CA GLU A 202 20.49 -3.00 -57.36
C GLU A 202 20.16 -3.52 -55.94
#